data_65ba890455082741e9abd0db90120d77
#
_entry.id   65ba890455082741e9abd0db90120d77
#
_cell.length_a   1.000
_cell.length_b   1.000
_cell.length_c   1.000
_cell.angle_alpha   90.00
_cell.angle_beta   90.00
_cell.angle_gamma   90.00
#
_symmetry.space_group_name_H-M   'P 1'
#
loop_
_entity.id
_entity.type
_entity.pdbx_description
1 polymer ?
#
loop_
_entity_poly.entity_id
_entity_poly.type
_entity_poly.pdbx_seq_one_letter_code
_entity_poly.pdbx_strand_id
1 'polypeptide(L)'
;MSENKEKYVSQFEGLVAVVTGGASGIGAAVAQRLKDEGAQIAVLDLRADGVDHFAVATDVSDDESVTAAITAVVAEFGRIDIVVNNAGIGAQGDLAANSDEEWHRVWDINVVGMARVTRAALPFLRQSPAASVVNVSSIVATAGVPQRVLYSATKGAVLAMTRAMAADHLREGIRFNAVNPGTADTPWINGLLAKSADPVAERAALEARQPHGRLVSPAEIAGAIAYLASPLSGSTTGTSIAVDGGMQELRLRPE
;
A
#
# COMPACT_ATOMS: atom_id res chain seq x y z
N MET A 1 25.85 -24.97 17.32
CA MET A 1 25.40 -24.46 16.02
C MET A 1 24.89 -23.04 16.27
N SER A 2 25.75 -22.06 15.99
CA SER A 2 25.40 -20.63 16.19
C SER A 2 24.45 -20.23 15.08
N GLU A 3 23.26 -19.78 15.47
CA GLU A 3 22.31 -19.12 14.55
C GLU A 3 22.97 -17.87 14.01
N ASN A 4 23.35 -17.93 12.74
CA ASN A 4 23.73 -16.78 11.95
C ASN A 4 22.44 -15.98 11.65
N LYS A 5 21.96 -15.18 12.63
CA LYS A 5 21.04 -14.08 12.34
C LYS A 5 21.87 -13.09 11.53
N GLU A 6 21.76 -13.18 10.18
CA GLU A 6 22.20 -12.09 9.33
C GLU A 6 21.59 -10.82 9.88
N LYS A 7 22.43 -9.92 10.40
CA LYS A 7 22.04 -8.59 10.79
C LYS A 7 21.56 -7.90 9.51
N TYR A 8 20.27 -7.88 9.27
CA TYR A 8 19.71 -6.91 8.34
C TYR A 8 20.21 -5.53 8.79
N VAL A 9 20.88 -4.83 7.88
CA VAL A 9 21.30 -3.45 8.16
C VAL A 9 20.05 -2.68 8.50
N SER A 10 20.01 -2.07 9.70
CA SER A 10 18.89 -1.22 10.16
C SER A 10 18.80 0.03 9.30
N GLN A 11 18.26 -0.10 8.08
CA GLN A 11 18.21 1.00 7.12
C GLN A 11 17.17 2.08 7.48
N PHE A 12 16.29 1.79 8.45
CA PHE A 12 15.26 2.73 8.92
C PHE A 12 15.47 3.17 10.38
N GLU A 13 16.65 2.93 10.95
CA GLU A 13 16.96 3.32 12.34
C GLU A 13 16.68 4.81 12.58
N GLY A 14 15.87 5.11 13.60
CA GLY A 14 15.48 6.46 13.98
C GLY A 14 14.46 7.13 13.05
N LEU A 15 13.92 6.44 12.05
CA LEU A 15 12.85 6.92 11.19
C LEU A 15 11.47 6.46 11.68
N VAL A 16 10.46 7.28 11.44
CA VAL A 16 9.06 7.01 11.77
C VAL A 16 8.27 6.76 10.50
N ALA A 17 7.62 5.60 10.43
CA ALA A 17 6.78 5.20 9.31
C ALA A 17 5.30 5.15 9.71
N VAL A 18 4.46 5.85 8.97
CA VAL A 18 3.00 5.79 9.04
C VAL A 18 2.49 4.80 7.99
N VAL A 19 1.71 3.81 8.39
CA VAL A 19 1.13 2.80 7.50
C VAL A 19 -0.39 2.80 7.62
N THR A 20 -1.10 3.22 6.57
CA THR A 20 -2.56 3.17 6.56
C THR A 20 -3.07 1.77 6.19
N GLY A 21 -4.16 1.31 6.83
CA GLY A 21 -4.63 -0.07 6.68
C GLY A 21 -3.62 -1.10 7.20
N GLY A 22 -2.87 -0.72 8.24
CA GLY A 22 -1.74 -1.49 8.77
C GLY A 22 -2.10 -2.62 9.71
N ALA A 23 -3.38 -2.78 10.08
CA ALA A 23 -3.82 -3.82 11.01
C ALA A 23 -3.90 -5.23 10.38
N SER A 24 -3.85 -5.36 9.06
CA SER A 24 -3.98 -6.65 8.38
C SER A 24 -3.31 -6.69 7.00
N GLY A 25 -3.16 -7.90 6.45
CA GLY A 25 -2.77 -8.14 5.07
C GLY A 25 -1.43 -7.49 4.68
N ILE A 26 -1.43 -6.76 3.56
CA ILE A 26 -0.24 -6.09 3.04
C ILE A 26 0.28 -5.05 4.04
N GLY A 27 -0.61 -4.22 4.60
CA GLY A 27 -0.23 -3.16 5.54
C GLY A 27 0.46 -3.71 6.79
N ALA A 28 -0.04 -4.79 7.38
CA ALA A 28 0.59 -5.43 8.53
C ALA A 28 1.97 -6.02 8.18
N ALA A 29 2.11 -6.64 7.01
CA ALA A 29 3.41 -7.14 6.55
C ALA A 29 4.43 -6.01 6.32
N VAL A 30 3.97 -4.86 5.81
CA VAL A 30 4.80 -3.65 5.66
C VAL A 30 5.21 -3.09 7.01
N ALA A 31 4.27 -2.92 7.94
CA ALA A 31 4.55 -2.42 9.29
C ALA A 31 5.61 -3.29 9.98
N GLN A 32 5.43 -4.62 9.94
CA GLN A 32 6.39 -5.56 10.51
C GLN A 32 7.75 -5.48 9.81
N ARG A 33 7.78 -5.45 8.47
CA ARG A 33 9.04 -5.38 7.71
C ARG A 33 9.84 -4.13 8.02
N LEU A 34 9.20 -2.96 8.07
CA LEU A 34 9.87 -1.69 8.39
C LEU A 34 10.35 -1.67 9.85
N LYS A 35 9.57 -2.25 10.80
CA LYS A 35 9.98 -2.43 12.20
C LYS A 35 11.23 -3.29 12.32
N ASP A 36 11.24 -4.45 11.64
CA ASP A 36 12.38 -5.38 11.69
C ASP A 36 13.66 -4.75 11.14
N GLU A 37 13.53 -3.74 10.30
CA GLU A 37 14.64 -2.96 9.73
C GLU A 37 14.88 -1.62 10.45
N GLY A 38 14.30 -1.42 11.66
CA GLY A 38 14.66 -0.35 12.59
C GLY A 38 13.70 0.84 12.66
N ALA A 39 12.61 0.87 11.86
CA ALA A 39 11.65 1.96 11.93
C ALA A 39 10.78 1.90 13.20
N GLN A 40 10.38 3.08 13.72
CA GLN A 40 9.24 3.22 14.60
C GLN A 40 7.95 3.26 13.74
N ILE A 41 6.93 2.51 14.14
CA ILE A 41 5.74 2.30 13.32
C ILE A 41 4.51 2.92 13.97
N ALA A 42 3.78 3.71 13.17
CA ALA A 42 2.42 4.15 13.44
C ALA A 42 1.45 3.49 12.45
N VAL A 43 0.49 2.74 12.94
CA VAL A 43 -0.58 2.13 12.15
C VAL A 43 -1.83 3.00 12.23
N LEU A 44 -2.36 3.40 11.08
CA LEU A 44 -3.66 4.07 10.95
C LEU A 44 -4.65 3.10 10.30
N ASP A 45 -5.64 2.63 11.05
CA ASP A 45 -6.62 1.65 10.59
C ASP A 45 -7.97 1.91 11.23
N LEU A 46 -9.05 1.51 10.59
CA LEU A 46 -10.39 1.55 11.20
C LEU A 46 -10.47 0.72 12.48
N ARG A 47 -9.65 -0.34 12.59
CA ARG A 47 -9.52 -1.22 13.74
C ARG A 47 -8.09 -1.19 14.24
N ALA A 48 -7.85 -0.39 15.27
CA ALA A 48 -6.53 -0.22 15.87
C ALA A 48 -6.27 -1.19 17.05
N ASP A 49 -7.32 -1.83 17.58
CA ASP A 49 -7.20 -2.72 18.74
C ASP A 49 -6.42 -3.99 18.41
N GLY A 50 -5.52 -4.38 19.31
CA GLY A 50 -4.73 -5.61 19.17
C GLY A 50 -3.58 -5.54 18.17
N VAL A 51 -3.25 -4.35 17.67
CA VAL A 51 -2.09 -4.13 16.81
C VAL A 51 -0.83 -3.96 17.67
N ASP A 52 0.24 -4.70 17.36
CA ASP A 52 1.51 -4.67 18.11
C ASP A 52 2.43 -3.50 17.67
N HIS A 53 1.83 -2.32 17.49
CA HIS A 53 2.49 -1.07 17.13
C HIS A 53 1.72 0.10 17.77
N PHE A 54 2.29 1.30 17.75
CA PHE A 54 1.46 2.48 18.01
C PHE A 54 0.37 2.54 16.95
N ALA A 55 -0.89 2.47 17.36
CA ALA A 55 -2.02 2.38 16.45
C ALA A 55 -3.09 3.41 16.78
N VAL A 56 -3.65 4.05 15.78
CA VAL A 56 -4.72 5.04 15.91
C VAL A 56 -5.90 4.62 15.05
N ALA A 57 -7.08 4.54 15.64
CA ALA A 57 -8.32 4.30 14.91
C ALA A 57 -8.57 5.48 13.95
N THR A 58 -8.59 5.18 12.65
CA THR A 58 -8.59 6.23 11.62
C THR A 58 -9.44 5.82 10.42
N ASP A 59 -10.38 6.68 10.06
CA ASP A 59 -11.09 6.60 8.78
C ASP A 59 -10.43 7.55 7.77
N VAL A 60 -9.82 7.01 6.73
CA VAL A 60 -9.17 7.81 5.68
C VAL A 60 -10.16 8.60 4.81
N SER A 61 -11.46 8.27 4.87
CA SER A 61 -12.51 9.04 4.20
C SER A 61 -12.94 10.28 4.98
N ASP A 62 -12.49 10.45 6.22
CA ASP A 62 -12.76 11.59 7.10
C ASP A 62 -11.49 12.42 7.35
N ASP A 63 -11.51 13.69 6.94
CA ASP A 63 -10.37 14.61 7.06
C ASP A 63 -10.03 14.95 8.54
N GLU A 64 -11.04 15.04 9.41
CA GLU A 64 -10.84 15.31 10.83
C GLU A 64 -10.18 14.08 11.51
N SER A 65 -10.64 12.87 11.19
CA SER A 65 -10.06 11.62 11.66
C SER A 65 -8.58 11.49 11.25
N VAL A 66 -8.27 11.79 9.98
CA VAL A 66 -6.89 11.76 9.47
C VAL A 66 -6.01 12.79 10.17
N THR A 67 -6.50 14.02 10.33
CA THR A 67 -5.76 15.12 10.98
C THR A 67 -5.47 14.79 12.43
N ALA A 68 -6.45 14.27 13.17
CA ALA A 68 -6.28 13.84 14.56
C ALA A 68 -5.26 12.70 14.68
N ALA A 69 -5.32 11.72 13.76
CA ALA A 69 -4.39 10.59 13.76
C ALA A 69 -2.94 11.04 13.50
N ILE A 70 -2.71 11.89 12.50
CA ILE A 70 -1.37 12.43 12.22
C ILE A 70 -0.85 13.26 13.41
N THR A 71 -1.72 14.04 14.06
CA THR A 71 -1.38 14.80 15.26
C THR A 71 -0.94 13.85 16.39
N ALA A 72 -1.65 12.76 16.62
CA ALA A 72 -1.30 11.75 17.62
C ALA A 72 0.05 11.08 17.31
N VAL A 73 0.33 10.75 16.03
CA VAL A 73 1.63 10.20 15.61
C VAL A 73 2.77 11.18 15.92
N VAL A 74 2.57 12.45 15.62
CA VAL A 74 3.59 13.48 15.87
C VAL A 74 3.77 13.73 17.37
N ALA A 75 2.71 13.67 18.16
CA ALA A 75 2.81 13.77 19.63
C ALA A 75 3.61 12.61 20.23
N GLU A 76 3.49 11.39 19.68
CA GLU A 76 4.20 10.20 20.14
C GLU A 76 5.68 10.19 19.71
N PHE A 77 5.96 10.46 18.43
CA PHE A 77 7.29 10.22 17.84
C PHE A 77 8.05 11.51 17.51
N GLY A 78 7.40 12.67 17.49
CA GLY A 78 8.00 13.97 17.15
C GLY A 78 8.27 14.20 15.68
N ARG A 79 8.06 13.20 14.80
CA ARG A 79 8.40 13.26 13.37
C ARG A 79 7.59 12.27 12.52
N ILE A 80 7.62 12.47 11.21
CA ILE A 80 7.17 11.49 10.21
C ILE A 80 8.16 11.54 9.05
N ASP A 81 8.69 10.38 8.66
CA ASP A 81 9.68 10.23 7.58
C ASP A 81 9.13 9.45 6.39
N ILE A 82 8.29 8.47 6.68
CA ILE A 82 7.75 7.54 5.69
C ILE A 82 6.24 7.49 5.82
N VAL A 83 5.54 7.58 4.70
CA VAL A 83 4.10 7.31 4.62
C VAL A 83 3.86 6.18 3.63
N VAL A 84 3.18 5.13 4.07
CA VAL A 84 2.70 4.05 3.20
C VAL A 84 1.18 4.12 3.12
N ASN A 85 0.68 4.63 2.00
CA ASN A 85 -0.74 4.69 1.70
C ASN A 85 -1.22 3.33 1.18
N ASN A 86 -1.63 2.46 2.09
CA ASN A 86 -2.09 1.12 1.78
C ASN A 86 -3.61 0.94 1.99
N ALA A 87 -4.24 1.72 2.86
CA ALA A 87 -5.69 1.65 3.06
C ALA A 87 -6.46 1.77 1.74
N GLY A 88 -7.43 0.89 1.55
CA GLY A 88 -8.25 0.90 0.34
C GLY A 88 -9.24 -0.24 0.32
N ILE A 89 -10.26 -0.11 -0.52
CA ILE A 89 -11.31 -1.11 -0.72
C ILE A 89 -11.38 -1.52 -2.20
N GLY A 90 -11.77 -2.77 -2.43
CA GLY A 90 -12.04 -3.26 -3.78
C GLY A 90 -13.46 -2.92 -4.24
N ALA A 91 -13.66 -2.94 -5.55
CA ALA A 91 -14.97 -2.96 -6.18
C ALA A 91 -14.99 -4.06 -7.25
N GLN A 92 -16.11 -4.75 -7.36
CA GLN A 92 -16.40 -5.74 -8.40
C GLN A 92 -17.54 -5.22 -9.27
N GLY A 93 -17.50 -5.55 -10.53
CA GLY A 93 -18.54 -5.19 -11.48
C GLY A 93 -17.98 -4.58 -12.75
N ASP A 94 -18.78 -4.66 -13.81
CA ASP A 94 -18.59 -3.90 -15.04
C ASP A 94 -19.14 -2.48 -14.88
N LEU A 95 -19.16 -1.71 -15.95
CA LEU A 95 -19.59 -0.31 -15.91
C LEU A 95 -21.05 -0.13 -15.47
N ALA A 96 -21.93 -1.11 -15.74
CA ALA A 96 -23.34 -1.03 -15.40
C ALA A 96 -23.64 -1.50 -13.97
N ALA A 97 -22.75 -2.23 -13.34
CA ALA A 97 -22.98 -2.87 -12.04
C ALA A 97 -22.73 -1.93 -10.85
N ASN A 98 -21.81 -0.96 -10.99
CA ASN A 98 -21.44 -0.07 -9.89
C ASN A 98 -22.29 1.21 -9.92
N SER A 99 -23.02 1.49 -8.82
CA SER A 99 -23.80 2.72 -8.66
C SER A 99 -22.91 3.94 -8.44
N ASP A 100 -23.46 5.15 -8.62
CA ASP A 100 -22.74 6.41 -8.36
C ASP A 100 -22.29 6.50 -6.91
N GLU A 101 -23.08 6.00 -5.95
CA GLU A 101 -22.72 5.98 -4.53
C GLU A 101 -21.49 5.09 -4.28
N GLU A 102 -21.43 3.93 -4.97
CA GLU A 102 -20.26 3.04 -4.87
C GLU A 102 -19.04 3.70 -5.52
N TRP A 103 -19.22 4.37 -6.68
CA TRP A 103 -18.16 5.15 -7.31
C TRP A 103 -17.61 6.21 -6.35
N HIS A 104 -18.46 7.02 -5.74
CA HIS A 104 -18.03 8.06 -4.80
C HIS A 104 -17.32 7.46 -3.59
N ARG A 105 -17.87 6.42 -2.98
CA ARG A 105 -17.27 5.77 -1.80
C ARG A 105 -15.90 5.17 -2.09
N VAL A 106 -15.77 4.41 -3.18
CA VAL A 106 -14.49 3.75 -3.51
C VAL A 106 -13.44 4.79 -3.92
N TRP A 107 -13.86 5.82 -4.64
CA TRP A 107 -12.97 6.93 -5.02
C TRP A 107 -12.51 7.71 -3.79
N ASP A 108 -13.40 8.03 -2.89
CA ASP A 108 -13.09 8.78 -1.68
C ASP A 108 -12.06 8.06 -0.81
N ILE A 109 -12.24 6.77 -0.59
CA ILE A 109 -11.30 5.98 0.21
C ILE A 109 -9.97 5.78 -0.53
N ASN A 110 -9.99 5.29 -1.79
CA ASN A 110 -8.79 4.84 -2.48
C ASN A 110 -7.93 5.98 -3.05
N VAL A 111 -8.54 7.13 -3.33
CA VAL A 111 -7.87 8.26 -4.00
C VAL A 111 -7.78 9.47 -3.08
N VAL A 112 -8.93 9.98 -2.63
CA VAL A 112 -8.97 11.18 -1.79
C VAL A 112 -8.38 10.90 -0.40
N GLY A 113 -8.61 9.71 0.15
CA GLY A 113 -8.02 9.26 1.42
C GLY A 113 -6.49 9.29 1.41
N MET A 114 -5.86 8.81 0.32
CA MET A 114 -4.40 8.93 0.16
C MET A 114 -3.94 10.39 0.12
N ALA A 115 -4.70 11.26 -0.56
CA ALA A 115 -4.39 12.68 -0.63
C ALA A 115 -4.53 13.34 0.75
N ARG A 116 -5.57 13.01 1.55
CA ARG A 116 -5.75 13.51 2.92
C ARG A 116 -4.57 13.14 3.81
N VAL A 117 -4.22 11.85 3.87
CA VAL A 117 -3.11 11.35 4.70
C VAL A 117 -1.79 12.01 4.29
N THR A 118 -1.50 12.04 3.00
CA THR A 118 -0.25 12.65 2.49
C THR A 118 -0.21 14.14 2.81
N ARG A 119 -1.30 14.88 2.58
CA ARG A 119 -1.42 16.31 2.86
C ARG A 119 -1.20 16.62 4.34
N ALA A 120 -1.81 15.85 5.24
CA ALA A 120 -1.65 16.01 6.68
C ALA A 120 -0.21 15.71 7.15
N ALA A 121 0.46 14.72 6.54
CA ALA A 121 1.84 14.36 6.85
C ALA A 121 2.89 15.30 6.21
N LEU A 122 2.54 16.04 5.14
CA LEU A 122 3.48 16.80 4.32
C LEU A 122 4.32 17.82 5.11
N PRO A 123 3.81 18.56 6.10
CA PRO A 123 4.62 19.48 6.91
C PRO A 123 5.78 18.80 7.66
N PHE A 124 5.60 17.53 8.04
CA PHE A 124 6.59 16.73 8.76
C PHE A 124 7.54 16.05 7.78
N LEU A 125 7.05 15.55 6.66
CA LEU A 125 7.88 15.01 5.57
C LEU A 125 8.88 16.05 5.07
N ARG A 126 8.51 17.33 4.97
CA ARG A 126 9.41 18.43 4.60
C ARG A 126 10.57 18.65 5.57
N GLN A 127 10.45 18.17 6.80
CA GLN A 127 11.49 18.27 7.82
C GLN A 127 12.34 17.01 7.91
N SER A 128 11.96 15.94 7.21
CA SER A 128 12.65 14.66 7.25
C SER A 128 13.89 14.68 6.34
N PRO A 129 15.04 14.14 6.80
CA PRO A 129 16.22 13.96 5.95
C PRO A 129 16.07 12.79 4.95
N ALA A 130 15.00 11.99 5.06
CA ALA A 130 14.81 10.76 4.29
C ALA A 130 13.33 10.55 3.88
N ALA A 131 12.64 11.65 3.55
CA ALA A 131 11.21 11.62 3.27
C ALA A 131 10.83 10.71 2.09
N SER A 132 9.91 9.79 2.32
CA SER A 132 9.38 8.89 1.29
C SER A 132 7.90 8.59 1.47
N VAL A 133 7.16 8.65 0.38
CA VAL A 133 5.76 8.22 0.31
C VAL A 133 5.64 7.06 -0.69
N VAL A 134 5.07 5.95 -0.25
CA VAL A 134 4.83 4.77 -1.10
C VAL A 134 3.33 4.51 -1.16
N ASN A 135 2.77 4.59 -2.36
CA ASN A 135 1.35 4.39 -2.62
C ASN A 135 1.08 2.95 -3.11
N VAL A 136 0.16 2.25 -2.48
CA VAL A 136 -0.24 0.92 -2.92
C VAL A 136 -1.34 1.05 -3.99
N SER A 137 -0.92 0.89 -5.26
CA SER A 137 -1.80 0.78 -6.41
C SER A 137 -2.26 -0.67 -6.60
N SER A 138 -2.26 -1.17 -7.80
CA SER A 138 -2.62 -2.55 -8.15
C SER A 138 -2.23 -2.84 -9.59
N ILE A 139 -2.09 -4.12 -9.93
CA ILE A 139 -1.98 -4.60 -11.30
C ILE A 139 -3.13 -4.12 -12.20
N VAL A 140 -4.34 -3.92 -11.66
CA VAL A 140 -5.49 -3.44 -12.43
C VAL A 140 -5.34 -2.00 -12.91
N ALA A 141 -4.36 -1.26 -12.42
CA ALA A 141 -4.04 0.09 -12.91
C ALA A 141 -3.35 0.06 -14.30
N THR A 142 -2.75 -1.06 -14.68
CA THR A 142 -1.92 -1.21 -15.88
C THR A 142 -2.35 -2.37 -16.78
N ALA A 143 -3.11 -3.33 -16.24
CA ALA A 143 -3.66 -4.46 -16.99
C ALA A 143 -5.19 -4.44 -16.96
N GLY A 144 -5.84 -4.70 -18.12
CA GLY A 144 -7.28 -4.84 -18.20
C GLY A 144 -7.75 -6.12 -17.54
N VAL A 145 -8.45 -6.01 -16.42
CA VAL A 145 -9.02 -7.16 -15.68
C VAL A 145 -10.54 -7.05 -15.72
N PRO A 146 -11.27 -8.08 -16.21
CA PRO A 146 -12.72 -8.06 -16.26
C PRO A 146 -13.35 -7.80 -14.89
N GLN A 147 -14.50 -7.15 -14.88
CA GLN A 147 -15.29 -6.87 -13.68
C GLN A 147 -14.52 -6.01 -12.63
N ARG A 148 -13.74 -5.02 -13.10
CA ARG A 148 -12.91 -4.16 -12.22
C ARG A 148 -12.87 -2.69 -12.67
N VAL A 149 -13.86 -2.21 -13.43
CA VAL A 149 -13.81 -0.85 -14.03
C VAL A 149 -13.58 0.23 -12.97
N LEU A 150 -14.43 0.29 -11.95
CA LEU A 150 -14.32 1.27 -10.86
C LEU A 150 -12.99 1.14 -10.11
N TYR A 151 -12.64 -0.08 -9.71
CA TYR A 151 -11.39 -0.32 -8.98
C TYR A 151 -10.15 0.05 -9.81
N SER A 152 -10.15 -0.31 -11.11
CA SER A 152 -9.08 0.06 -12.04
C SER A 152 -8.93 1.57 -12.20
N ALA A 153 -10.05 2.30 -12.29
CA ALA A 153 -10.04 3.75 -12.38
C ALA A 153 -9.36 4.37 -11.15
N THR A 154 -9.72 3.93 -9.93
CA THR A 154 -9.10 4.45 -8.70
C THR A 154 -7.60 4.12 -8.63
N LYS A 155 -7.20 2.88 -9.00
CA LYS A 155 -5.79 2.48 -8.93
C LYS A 155 -4.95 3.11 -10.05
N GLY A 156 -5.54 3.40 -11.21
CA GLY A 156 -4.94 4.23 -12.26
C GLY A 156 -4.71 5.68 -11.79
N ALA A 157 -5.69 6.25 -11.09
CA ALA A 157 -5.57 7.58 -10.48
C ALA A 157 -4.41 7.63 -9.48
N VAL A 158 -4.22 6.60 -8.64
CA VAL A 158 -3.09 6.50 -7.71
C VAL A 158 -1.75 6.60 -8.43
N LEU A 159 -1.57 5.92 -9.58
CA LEU A 159 -0.34 6.02 -10.36
C LEU A 159 -0.11 7.42 -10.94
N ALA A 160 -1.16 8.06 -11.45
CA ALA A 160 -1.08 9.41 -11.98
C ALA A 160 -0.73 10.42 -10.86
N MET A 161 -1.42 10.34 -9.72
CA MET A 161 -1.14 11.18 -8.53
C MET A 161 0.29 10.98 -8.04
N THR A 162 0.78 9.74 -7.98
CA THR A 162 2.15 9.45 -7.52
C THR A 162 3.18 10.21 -8.35
N ARG A 163 3.05 10.22 -9.69
CA ARG A 163 3.97 10.94 -10.58
C ARG A 163 3.86 12.45 -10.41
N ALA A 164 2.65 12.99 -10.29
CA ALA A 164 2.44 14.42 -10.08
C ALA A 164 3.05 14.89 -8.75
N MET A 165 2.77 14.17 -7.65
CA MET A 165 3.34 14.47 -6.34
C MET A 165 4.88 14.34 -6.35
N ALA A 166 5.44 13.36 -7.06
CA ALA A 166 6.89 13.24 -7.22
C ALA A 166 7.49 14.48 -7.91
N ALA A 167 6.82 14.98 -8.95
CA ALA A 167 7.27 16.18 -9.67
C ALA A 167 7.17 17.45 -8.80
N ASP A 168 6.06 17.63 -8.08
CA ASP A 168 5.80 18.78 -7.23
C ASP A 168 6.81 18.91 -6.07
N HIS A 169 7.16 17.76 -5.44
CA HIS A 169 7.94 17.73 -4.21
C HIS A 169 9.40 17.26 -4.38
N LEU A 170 9.86 17.05 -5.62
CA LEU A 170 11.24 16.63 -5.90
C LEU A 170 12.28 17.55 -5.26
N ARG A 171 12.08 18.88 -5.42
CA ARG A 171 12.99 19.90 -4.89
C ARG A 171 12.89 20.07 -3.36
N GLU A 172 11.85 19.54 -2.76
CA GLU A 172 11.69 19.47 -1.30
C GLU A 172 12.37 18.22 -0.72
N GLY A 173 12.97 17.36 -1.56
CA GLY A 173 13.64 16.13 -1.13
C GLY A 173 12.69 14.99 -0.77
N ILE A 174 11.40 15.08 -1.12
CA ILE A 174 10.41 14.06 -0.83
C ILE A 174 10.24 13.15 -2.05
N ARG A 175 10.44 11.84 -1.86
CA ARG A 175 10.26 10.85 -2.92
C ARG A 175 8.84 10.27 -2.87
N PHE A 176 8.23 10.10 -4.03
CA PHE A 176 6.91 9.48 -4.18
C PHE A 176 7.00 8.34 -5.19
N ASN A 177 6.61 7.15 -4.76
CA ASN A 177 6.63 5.95 -5.59
C ASN A 177 5.35 5.13 -5.37
N ALA A 178 5.13 4.14 -6.23
CA ALA A 178 4.01 3.22 -6.09
C ALA A 178 4.46 1.76 -6.18
N VAL A 179 3.65 0.86 -5.66
CA VAL A 179 3.72 -0.57 -5.97
C VAL A 179 2.43 -1.02 -6.63
N ASN A 180 2.53 -1.96 -7.55
CA ASN A 180 1.41 -2.59 -8.25
C ASN A 180 1.36 -4.07 -7.89
N PRO A 181 0.72 -4.46 -6.77
CA PRO A 181 0.55 -5.85 -6.44
C PRO A 181 -0.36 -6.58 -7.43
N GLY A 182 -0.05 -7.83 -7.72
CA GLY A 182 -0.99 -8.80 -8.25
C GLY A 182 -2.04 -9.20 -7.22
N THR A 183 -2.68 -10.36 -7.39
CA THR A 183 -3.58 -10.90 -6.37
C THR A 183 -2.76 -11.40 -5.19
N ALA A 184 -2.86 -10.71 -4.05
CA ALA A 184 -2.11 -11.02 -2.84
C ALA A 184 -2.88 -11.97 -1.92
N ASP A 185 -2.18 -12.95 -1.32
CA ASP A 185 -2.75 -13.88 -0.34
C ASP A 185 -2.96 -13.17 1.01
N THR A 186 -4.13 -12.58 1.15
CA THR A 186 -4.49 -11.74 2.30
C THR A 186 -5.81 -12.22 2.93
N PRO A 187 -6.10 -11.85 4.18
CA PRO A 187 -7.40 -12.12 4.81
C PRO A 187 -8.58 -11.60 3.99
N TRP A 188 -8.41 -10.49 3.25
CA TRP A 188 -9.46 -9.97 2.36
C TRP A 188 -9.76 -10.91 1.20
N ILE A 189 -8.74 -11.43 0.51
CA ILE A 189 -8.91 -12.43 -0.58
C ILE A 189 -9.52 -13.72 -0.01
N ASN A 190 -9.03 -14.19 1.13
CA ASN A 190 -9.57 -15.39 1.77
C ASN A 190 -11.05 -15.21 2.15
N GLY A 191 -11.45 -14.01 2.60
CA GLY A 191 -12.84 -13.66 2.85
C GLY A 191 -13.71 -13.61 1.59
N LEU A 192 -13.16 -13.24 0.44
CA LEU A 192 -13.85 -13.30 -0.86
C LEU A 192 -14.01 -14.76 -1.33
N LEU A 193 -12.95 -15.55 -1.24
CA LEU A 193 -12.97 -16.97 -1.59
C LEU A 193 -14.01 -17.74 -0.78
N ALA A 194 -14.08 -17.49 0.53
CA ALA A 194 -15.06 -18.15 1.41
C ALA A 194 -16.52 -17.85 1.05
N LYS A 195 -16.79 -16.78 0.28
CA LYS A 195 -18.13 -16.41 -0.19
C LYS A 195 -18.44 -16.91 -1.61
N SER A 196 -17.48 -17.49 -2.31
CA SER A 196 -17.68 -18.03 -3.66
C SER A 196 -18.41 -19.37 -3.60
N ALA A 197 -19.07 -19.75 -4.69
CA ALA A 197 -19.74 -21.04 -4.82
C ALA A 197 -18.76 -22.23 -4.75
N ASP A 198 -17.55 -22.05 -5.25
CA ASP A 198 -16.45 -23.02 -5.18
C ASP A 198 -15.15 -22.29 -4.84
N PRO A 199 -14.76 -22.22 -3.55
CA PRO A 199 -13.55 -21.55 -3.11
C PRO A 199 -12.25 -22.12 -3.70
N VAL A 200 -12.22 -23.42 -3.98
CA VAL A 200 -11.03 -24.10 -4.52
C VAL A 200 -10.84 -23.74 -5.99
N ALA A 201 -11.88 -23.83 -6.78
CA ALA A 201 -11.83 -23.43 -8.19
C ALA A 201 -11.54 -21.93 -8.35
N GLU A 202 -12.14 -21.08 -7.53
CA GLU A 202 -11.90 -19.64 -7.57
C GLU A 202 -10.44 -19.30 -7.18
N ARG A 203 -9.88 -19.96 -6.15
CA ARG A 203 -8.47 -19.81 -5.79
C ARG A 203 -7.56 -20.20 -6.94
N ALA A 204 -7.79 -21.36 -7.54
CA ALA A 204 -7.02 -21.83 -8.69
C ALA A 204 -7.09 -20.85 -9.87
N ALA A 205 -8.27 -20.27 -10.13
CA ALA A 205 -8.43 -19.25 -11.17
C ALA A 205 -7.67 -17.95 -10.86
N LEU A 206 -7.62 -17.53 -9.60
CA LEU A 206 -6.81 -16.38 -9.18
C LEU A 206 -5.31 -16.65 -9.32
N GLU A 207 -4.84 -17.84 -8.98
CA GLU A 207 -3.45 -18.26 -9.10
C GLU A 207 -3.03 -18.36 -10.56
N ALA A 208 -3.83 -18.99 -11.41
CA ALA A 208 -3.60 -19.13 -12.85
C ALA A 208 -3.56 -17.78 -13.61
N ARG A 209 -4.18 -16.75 -13.06
CA ARG A 209 -4.14 -15.39 -13.63
C ARG A 209 -2.75 -14.77 -13.57
N GLN A 210 -1.91 -15.22 -12.65
CA GLN A 210 -0.55 -14.73 -12.44
C GLN A 210 0.43 -15.71 -13.11
N PRO A 211 1.27 -15.27 -14.06
CA PRO A 211 2.18 -16.14 -14.81
C PRO A 211 3.05 -17.11 -13.99
N HIS A 212 3.41 -16.71 -12.76
CA HIS A 212 4.19 -17.60 -11.86
C HIS A 212 3.33 -18.67 -11.14
N GLY A 213 2.00 -18.70 -11.36
CA GLY A 213 1.12 -19.79 -10.93
C GLY A 213 0.73 -19.80 -9.44
N ARG A 214 0.89 -18.69 -8.71
CA ARG A 214 0.49 -18.58 -7.29
C ARG A 214 0.02 -17.18 -6.93
N LEU A 215 -0.61 -17.01 -5.77
CA LEU A 215 -0.85 -15.70 -5.19
C LEU A 215 0.49 -15.05 -4.74
N VAL A 216 0.55 -13.71 -4.79
CA VAL A 216 1.67 -12.94 -4.27
C VAL A 216 1.59 -12.92 -2.75
N SER A 217 2.69 -13.15 -2.06
CA SER A 217 2.69 -13.02 -0.60
C SER A 217 2.75 -11.56 -0.15
N PRO A 218 2.09 -11.18 0.96
CA PRO A 218 2.25 -9.85 1.55
C PRO A 218 3.71 -9.48 1.83
N ALA A 219 4.56 -10.46 2.16
CA ALA A 219 5.98 -10.23 2.43
C ALA A 219 6.76 -9.80 1.18
N GLU A 220 6.44 -10.33 -0.01
CA GLU A 220 7.06 -9.90 -1.28
C GLU A 220 6.71 -8.43 -1.58
N ILE A 221 5.46 -8.05 -1.35
CA ILE A 221 5.00 -6.66 -1.53
C ILE A 221 5.68 -5.74 -0.52
N ALA A 222 5.78 -6.16 0.75
CA ALA A 222 6.47 -5.42 1.81
C ALA A 222 7.94 -5.21 1.49
N GLY A 223 8.62 -6.19 0.87
CA GLY A 223 9.99 -6.05 0.40
C GLY A 223 10.16 -4.95 -0.66
N ALA A 224 9.27 -4.87 -1.64
CA ALA A 224 9.29 -3.81 -2.64
C ALA A 224 8.98 -2.43 -2.03
N ILE A 225 8.04 -2.36 -1.08
CA ILE A 225 7.72 -1.13 -0.36
C ILE A 225 8.92 -0.68 0.49
N ALA A 226 9.59 -1.59 1.20
CA ALA A 226 10.78 -1.28 1.98
C ALA A 226 11.90 -0.72 1.09
N TYR A 227 12.15 -1.31 -0.09
CA TYR A 227 13.08 -0.75 -1.07
C TYR A 227 12.73 0.68 -1.47
N LEU A 228 11.47 0.95 -1.82
CA LEU A 228 11.03 2.29 -2.23
C LEU A 228 11.06 3.30 -1.09
N ALA A 229 10.80 2.86 0.14
CA ALA A 229 10.85 3.70 1.34
C ALA A 229 12.29 4.00 1.80
N SER A 230 13.24 3.12 1.47
CA SER A 230 14.62 3.18 1.96
C SER A 230 15.33 4.48 1.64
N PRO A 231 16.07 5.07 2.59
CA PRO A 231 17.00 6.18 2.31
C PRO A 231 18.06 5.84 1.27
N LEU A 232 18.40 4.54 1.12
CA LEU A 232 19.38 4.06 0.14
C LEU A 232 18.85 4.13 -1.31
N SER A 233 17.53 4.30 -1.49
CA SER A 233 16.88 4.41 -2.80
C SER A 233 16.70 5.87 -3.23
N GLY A 234 17.64 6.76 -2.89
CA GLY A 234 17.55 8.21 -3.05
C GLY A 234 17.29 8.71 -4.48
N SER A 235 17.68 7.95 -5.51
CA SER A 235 17.43 8.29 -6.91
C SER A 235 16.13 7.67 -7.48
N THR A 236 15.34 6.95 -6.64
CA THR A 236 14.10 6.29 -7.07
C THR A 236 12.90 7.13 -6.65
N THR A 237 12.30 7.84 -7.60
CA THR A 237 11.08 8.64 -7.40
C THR A 237 10.24 8.69 -8.68
N GLY A 238 8.93 8.86 -8.56
CA GLY A 238 7.98 8.92 -9.69
C GLY A 238 7.75 7.57 -10.39
N THR A 239 8.25 6.47 -9.84
CA THR A 239 8.15 5.13 -10.43
C THR A 239 7.05 4.27 -9.78
N SER A 240 6.76 3.16 -10.45
CA SER A 240 5.95 2.08 -9.87
C SER A 240 6.63 0.72 -10.10
N ILE A 241 6.61 -0.14 -9.08
CA ILE A 241 7.15 -1.50 -9.14
C ILE A 241 5.99 -2.49 -9.16
N ALA A 242 5.96 -3.36 -10.17
CA ALA A 242 5.04 -4.48 -10.22
C ALA A 242 5.54 -5.62 -9.31
N VAL A 243 4.65 -6.14 -8.46
CA VAL A 243 4.87 -7.33 -7.63
C VAL A 243 3.70 -8.26 -7.90
N ASP A 244 3.67 -8.88 -9.08
CA ASP A 244 2.48 -9.47 -9.69
C ASP A 244 2.72 -10.83 -10.39
N GLY A 245 3.90 -11.40 -10.19
CA GLY A 245 4.27 -12.67 -10.82
C GLY A 245 4.38 -12.61 -12.34
N GLY A 246 4.56 -11.40 -12.90
CA GLY A 246 4.71 -11.16 -14.34
C GLY A 246 3.40 -10.82 -15.05
N MET A 247 2.29 -10.64 -14.34
CA MET A 247 0.96 -10.42 -14.93
C MET A 247 0.90 -9.15 -15.80
N GLN A 248 1.62 -8.10 -15.44
CA GLN A 248 1.67 -6.85 -16.19
C GLN A 248 2.37 -7.01 -17.54
N GLU A 249 3.54 -7.64 -17.57
CA GLU A 249 4.47 -7.55 -18.69
C GLU A 249 4.56 -8.86 -19.52
N LEU A 250 4.41 -10.01 -18.86
CA LEU A 250 4.67 -11.28 -19.52
C LEU A 250 3.48 -11.81 -20.32
N ARG A 251 3.78 -12.44 -21.45
CA ARG A 251 2.82 -13.18 -22.26
C ARG A 251 3.41 -14.55 -22.54
N LEU A 252 3.03 -15.53 -21.70
CA LEU A 252 3.52 -16.91 -21.84
C LEU A 252 2.77 -17.63 -23.00
N ARG A 253 3.46 -18.57 -23.61
CA ARG A 253 2.80 -19.51 -24.53
C ARG A 253 1.98 -20.52 -23.72
N PRO A 254 0.81 -20.94 -24.19
CA PRO A 254 0.12 -22.09 -23.59
C PRO A 254 1.04 -23.33 -23.59
N GLU A 255 1.02 -24.07 -22.47
CA GLU A 255 1.68 -25.38 -22.38
C GLU A 255 0.94 -26.44 -23.17
#